data_a8212688da851bbbf8008b721df66c36
#
_entry.id   a8212688da851bbbf8008b721df66c36
#
_cell.length_a   1.000
_cell.length_b   1.000
_cell.length_c   1.000
_cell.angle_alpha   90.00
_cell.angle_beta   90.00
_cell.angle_gamma   90.00
#
_symmetry.space_group_name_H-M   'P 1'
#
loop_
_entity.id
_entity.type
_entity.pdbx_description
1 polymer ?
#
loop_
_entity_poly.entity_id
_entity_poly.type
_entity_poly.pdbx_seq_one_letter_code
_entity_poly.pdbx_strand_id
1 'polypeptide(L)'
;MIMEKNKFLMINDLIYEIYLWKNISDIDESFFQRLKMIVPFEYASLFLHDETADNPFSLSEPVCFPASFQEAELQYAQFAGEDDLLWILHGKESQLIRESAVLDEKHRLDSPLYRKCYRKYNIYDSLQCTIVFQQKFLGVLTLFRTRPNGTFVSDDMFYLRAIAIHLNPVLYRMIFEMSSGNSDRTSGLSCLSEYPLTARETEILKCLLNFQDNEEIAETLHIKETTLNKHLQNLFRKLEVRSRWELLRKLKS
;
A
#
# COMPACT_ATOMS: atom_id res chain seq x y z
N MET A 1 20.26 -8.88 -22.70
CA MET A 1 19.02 -8.49 -23.43
C MET A 1 17.85 -9.44 -23.24
N ILE A 2 18.01 -10.79 -23.35
CA ILE A 2 16.89 -11.75 -23.10
C ILE A 2 16.52 -11.81 -21.61
N MET A 3 17.50 -11.80 -20.72
CA MET A 3 17.28 -11.84 -19.25
C MET A 3 16.55 -10.60 -18.72
N GLU A 4 16.83 -9.42 -19.27
CA GLU A 4 16.12 -8.17 -18.94
C GLU A 4 14.66 -8.16 -19.40
N LYS A 5 14.38 -8.71 -20.57
CA LYS A 5 13.00 -8.85 -21.08
C LYS A 5 12.16 -9.75 -20.18
N ASN A 6 12.72 -10.86 -19.71
CA ASN A 6 12.02 -11.78 -18.81
C ASN A 6 11.75 -11.12 -17.44
N LYS A 7 12.72 -10.41 -16.88
CA LYS A 7 12.50 -9.66 -15.61
C LYS A 7 11.41 -8.61 -15.77
N PHE A 8 11.39 -7.87 -16.88
CA PHE A 8 10.34 -6.89 -17.14
C PHE A 8 8.94 -7.51 -17.17
N LEU A 9 8.77 -8.65 -17.85
CA LEU A 9 7.50 -9.37 -17.87
C LEU A 9 7.10 -9.84 -16.47
N MET A 10 8.03 -10.41 -15.71
CA MET A 10 7.78 -10.85 -14.34
C MET A 10 7.34 -9.68 -13.43
N ILE A 11 7.96 -8.51 -13.57
CA ILE A 11 7.56 -7.30 -12.81
C ILE A 11 6.14 -6.89 -13.22
N ASN A 12 5.84 -6.86 -14.52
CA ASN A 12 4.53 -6.49 -15.01
C ASN A 12 3.42 -7.46 -14.53
N ASP A 13 3.70 -8.75 -14.55
CA ASP A 13 2.77 -9.78 -14.06
C ASP A 13 2.54 -9.64 -12.55
N LEU A 14 3.59 -9.37 -11.77
CA LEU A 14 3.47 -9.15 -10.34
C LEU A 14 2.69 -7.86 -10.03
N ILE A 15 2.92 -6.79 -10.78
CA ILE A 15 2.14 -5.54 -10.66
C ILE A 15 0.66 -5.81 -10.96
N TYR A 16 0.37 -6.55 -12.03
CA TYR A 16 -1.00 -6.91 -12.37
C TYR A 16 -1.69 -7.68 -11.23
N GLU A 17 -1.00 -8.66 -10.63
CA GLU A 17 -1.49 -9.40 -9.47
C GLU A 17 -1.77 -8.49 -8.26
N ILE A 18 -0.85 -7.57 -7.94
CA ILE A 18 -1.04 -6.59 -6.85
C ILE A 18 -2.35 -5.80 -7.04
N TYR A 19 -2.69 -5.39 -8.25
CA TYR A 19 -3.93 -4.67 -8.51
C TYR A 19 -5.20 -5.52 -8.41
N LEU A 20 -5.09 -6.86 -8.47
CA LEU A 20 -6.21 -7.77 -8.29
C LEU A 20 -6.54 -8.03 -6.81
N TRP A 21 -5.65 -7.69 -5.88
CA TRP A 21 -5.88 -7.90 -4.46
C TRP A 21 -7.11 -7.14 -3.96
N LYS A 22 -7.90 -7.83 -3.16
CA LYS A 22 -9.11 -7.30 -2.53
C LYS A 22 -8.97 -7.17 -1.02
N ASN A 23 -8.22 -8.09 -0.40
CA ASN A 23 -8.06 -8.17 1.05
C ASN A 23 -6.59 -8.37 1.41
N ILE A 24 -6.23 -8.09 2.65
CA ILE A 24 -4.86 -8.31 3.17
C ILE A 24 -4.46 -9.79 3.07
N SER A 25 -5.43 -10.72 3.18
CA SER A 25 -5.21 -12.16 3.01
C SER A 25 -4.79 -12.58 1.59
N ASP A 26 -4.94 -11.70 0.60
CA ASP A 26 -4.45 -11.97 -0.77
C ASP A 26 -2.92 -11.79 -0.87
N ILE A 27 -2.30 -11.19 0.15
CA ILE A 27 -0.85 -11.07 0.28
C ILE A 27 -0.34 -12.36 0.91
N ASP A 28 -0.14 -13.35 0.09
CA ASP A 28 0.23 -14.71 0.48
C ASP A 28 1.68 -15.08 0.08
N GLU A 29 2.02 -16.32 0.29
CA GLU A 29 3.33 -16.87 -0.04
C GLU A 29 3.65 -16.74 -1.54
N SER A 30 2.65 -16.78 -2.43
CA SER A 30 2.87 -16.69 -3.88
C SER A 30 3.42 -15.33 -4.30
N PHE A 31 2.96 -14.25 -3.68
CA PHE A 31 3.51 -12.91 -3.87
C PHE A 31 5.01 -12.87 -3.55
N PHE A 32 5.41 -13.38 -2.38
CA PHE A 32 6.82 -13.39 -1.99
C PHE A 32 7.68 -14.29 -2.87
N GLN A 33 7.15 -15.45 -3.31
CA GLN A 33 7.86 -16.32 -4.24
C GLN A 33 8.14 -15.62 -5.59
N ARG A 34 7.16 -14.91 -6.14
CA ARG A 34 7.33 -14.13 -7.37
C ARG A 34 8.28 -12.95 -7.17
N LEU A 35 8.14 -12.22 -6.07
CA LEU A 35 9.05 -11.13 -5.72
C LEU A 35 10.49 -11.64 -5.60
N LYS A 36 10.71 -12.80 -4.99
CA LYS A 36 12.02 -13.46 -4.85
C LYS A 36 12.67 -13.79 -6.20
N MET A 37 11.89 -14.09 -7.22
CA MET A 37 12.41 -14.33 -8.57
C MET A 37 12.95 -13.05 -9.22
N ILE A 38 12.46 -11.88 -8.81
CA ILE A 38 12.86 -10.56 -9.32
C ILE A 38 14.00 -9.99 -8.49
N VAL A 39 13.83 -9.98 -7.17
CA VAL A 39 14.81 -9.54 -6.18
C VAL A 39 15.12 -10.73 -5.26
N PRO A 40 16.24 -11.43 -5.41
CA PRO A 40 16.57 -12.59 -4.57
C PRO A 40 16.71 -12.22 -3.10
N PHE A 41 16.08 -13.00 -2.22
CA PHE A 41 16.16 -12.90 -0.76
C PHE A 41 15.87 -14.26 -0.12
N GLU A 42 16.21 -14.48 1.15
CA GLU A 42 15.87 -15.70 1.89
C GLU A 42 14.60 -15.54 2.71
N TYR A 43 14.46 -14.39 3.38
CA TYR A 43 13.31 -14.09 4.22
C TYR A 43 12.71 -12.75 3.84
N ALA A 44 11.43 -12.60 4.10
CA ALA A 44 10.74 -11.32 3.92
C ALA A 44 9.65 -11.16 4.98
N SER A 45 9.35 -9.90 5.30
CA SER A 45 8.21 -9.55 6.13
C SER A 45 7.50 -8.32 5.59
N LEU A 46 6.19 -8.28 5.75
CA LEU A 46 5.36 -7.12 5.53
C LEU A 46 4.60 -6.84 6.81
N PHE A 47 4.97 -5.76 7.48
CA PHE A 47 4.19 -5.17 8.54
C PHE A 47 3.25 -4.12 7.98
N LEU A 48 1.98 -4.17 8.35
CA LEU A 48 1.02 -3.13 8.02
C LEU A 48 0.72 -2.26 9.24
N HIS A 49 0.31 -1.03 8.98
CA HIS A 49 -0.13 -0.12 10.02
C HIS A 49 -1.37 -0.70 10.73
N ASP A 50 -1.37 -0.63 12.06
CA ASP A 50 -2.51 -1.01 12.89
C ASP A 50 -3.38 0.24 13.18
N GLU A 51 -4.49 0.35 12.47
CA GLU A 51 -5.44 1.46 12.62
C GLU A 51 -6.14 1.50 13.98
N THR A 52 -6.13 0.38 14.71
CA THR A 52 -6.81 0.29 16.02
C THR A 52 -5.96 0.84 17.15
N ALA A 53 -4.68 1.08 16.91
CA ALA A 53 -3.75 1.59 17.90
C ALA A 53 -3.69 3.13 17.89
N ASP A 54 -3.57 3.71 19.06
CA ASP A 54 -3.43 5.18 19.22
C ASP A 54 -2.11 5.72 18.63
N ASN A 55 -1.12 4.85 18.45
CA ASN A 55 0.16 5.23 17.87
C ASN A 55 0.11 5.12 16.34
N PRO A 56 0.32 6.23 15.58
CA PRO A 56 0.27 6.21 14.12
C PRO A 56 1.35 5.36 13.44
N PHE A 57 2.32 4.84 14.19
CA PHE A 57 3.38 3.94 13.72
C PHE A 57 3.25 2.53 14.31
N SER A 58 2.10 2.21 14.89
CA SER A 58 1.82 0.85 15.37
C SER A 58 1.70 -0.11 14.20
N LEU A 59 2.27 -1.29 14.35
CA LEU A 59 2.31 -2.31 13.31
C LEU A 59 1.43 -3.50 13.72
N SER A 60 0.70 -4.04 12.76
CA SER A 60 -0.08 -5.27 12.91
C SER A 60 0.82 -6.51 12.96
N GLU A 61 0.22 -7.68 13.10
CA GLU A 61 0.95 -8.94 12.95
C GLU A 61 1.54 -9.05 11.53
N PRO A 62 2.83 -9.44 11.40
CA PRO A 62 3.50 -9.45 10.10
C PRO A 62 3.08 -10.62 9.23
N VAL A 63 2.97 -10.37 7.92
CA VAL A 63 2.95 -11.42 6.89
C VAL A 63 4.40 -11.76 6.53
N CYS A 64 4.81 -13.01 6.74
CA CYS A 64 6.20 -13.43 6.59
C CYS A 64 6.41 -14.50 5.53
N PHE A 65 7.59 -14.48 4.93
CA PHE A 65 8.05 -15.51 4.00
C PHE A 65 9.49 -15.98 4.35
N PRO A 66 9.72 -17.30 4.47
CA PRO A 66 8.70 -18.33 4.67
C PRO A 66 7.93 -18.09 5.98
N ALA A 67 6.78 -18.72 6.15
CA ALA A 67 5.94 -18.53 7.34
C ALA A 67 6.69 -18.78 8.66
N SER A 68 7.70 -19.67 8.66
CA SER A 68 8.57 -19.92 9.81
C SER A 68 9.40 -18.71 10.27
N PHE A 69 9.52 -17.66 9.44
CA PHE A 69 10.21 -16.42 9.82
C PHE A 69 9.38 -15.53 10.73
N GLN A 70 8.09 -15.79 10.86
CA GLN A 70 7.19 -15.03 11.72
C GLN A 70 7.66 -14.98 13.19
N GLU A 71 8.29 -16.05 13.69
CA GLU A 71 8.87 -16.06 15.04
C GLU A 71 9.89 -14.92 15.23
N ALA A 72 10.75 -14.66 14.22
CA ALA A 72 11.74 -13.59 14.29
C ALA A 72 11.07 -12.21 14.32
N GLU A 73 10.05 -12.02 13.51
CA GLU A 73 9.38 -10.73 13.36
C GLU A 73 8.44 -10.42 14.54
N LEU A 74 7.80 -11.42 15.14
CA LEU A 74 7.07 -11.25 16.40
C LEU A 74 8.01 -10.89 17.55
N GLN A 75 9.24 -11.45 17.56
CA GLN A 75 10.26 -11.05 18.50
C GLN A 75 10.77 -9.64 18.21
N TYR A 76 10.99 -9.28 16.94
CA TYR A 76 11.35 -7.92 16.52
C TYR A 76 10.33 -6.90 17.06
N ALA A 77 9.04 -7.15 16.94
CA ALA A 77 8.01 -6.24 17.42
C ALA A 77 8.13 -5.88 18.91
N GLN A 78 8.69 -6.80 19.73
CA GLN A 78 8.93 -6.55 21.15
C GLN A 78 10.16 -5.65 21.40
N PHE A 79 11.10 -5.61 20.45
CA PHE A 79 12.36 -4.88 20.57
C PHE A 79 12.51 -3.78 19.51
N ALA A 80 11.44 -3.47 18.77
CA ALA A 80 11.48 -2.48 17.68
C ALA A 80 12.03 -1.12 18.12
N GLY A 81 11.83 -0.71 19.37
CA GLY A 81 12.41 0.52 19.92
C GLY A 81 13.95 0.54 20.00
N GLU A 82 14.61 -0.60 19.85
CA GLU A 82 16.06 -0.73 19.79
C GLU A 82 16.61 -0.72 18.34
N ASP A 83 15.74 -0.53 17.33
CA ASP A 83 16.12 -0.51 15.92
C ASP A 83 16.67 0.88 15.53
N ASP A 84 17.95 0.91 15.14
CA ASP A 84 18.63 2.13 14.67
C ASP A 84 18.01 2.71 13.38
N LEU A 85 17.22 1.92 12.66
CA LEU A 85 16.51 2.33 11.45
C LEU A 85 15.05 2.74 11.67
N LEU A 86 14.54 2.69 12.90
CA LEU A 86 13.13 2.98 13.20
C LEU A 86 12.68 4.38 12.71
N TRP A 87 13.61 5.32 12.58
CA TRP A 87 13.34 6.67 12.07
C TRP A 87 12.76 6.69 10.64
N ILE A 88 12.98 5.64 9.83
CA ILE A 88 12.43 5.56 8.46
C ILE A 88 10.91 5.55 8.45
N LEU A 89 10.26 5.07 9.52
CA LEU A 89 8.80 4.99 9.62
C LEU A 89 8.14 6.38 9.67
N HIS A 90 8.90 7.41 10.07
CA HIS A 90 8.40 8.78 10.22
C HIS A 90 8.44 9.60 8.92
N GLY A 91 8.84 8.99 7.81
CA GLY A 91 8.88 9.63 6.49
C GLY A 91 7.49 9.95 5.96
N LYS A 92 7.35 11.09 5.26
CA LYS A 92 6.10 11.48 4.56
C LYS A 92 5.98 10.86 3.17
N GLU A 93 7.04 10.22 2.70
CA GLU A 93 7.14 9.54 1.41
C GLU A 93 7.77 8.16 1.62
N SER A 94 7.48 7.24 0.71
CA SER A 94 8.09 5.91 0.74
C SER A 94 9.60 5.99 0.56
N GLN A 95 10.32 5.36 1.47
CA GLN A 95 11.78 5.28 1.46
C GLN A 95 12.22 3.84 1.22
N LEU A 96 13.35 3.69 0.55
CA LEU A 96 13.99 2.40 0.31
C LEU A 96 15.42 2.47 0.86
N ILE A 97 15.69 1.71 1.90
CA ILE A 97 16.95 1.74 2.63
C ILE A 97 17.55 0.35 2.70
N ARG A 98 18.81 0.27 2.32
CA ARG A 98 19.64 -0.91 2.55
C ARG A 98 20.39 -0.75 3.86
N GLU A 99 20.24 -1.69 4.79
CA GLU A 99 20.84 -1.65 6.12
C GLU A 99 22.36 -1.49 6.05
N SER A 100 23.03 -2.28 5.21
CA SER A 100 24.48 -2.23 5.05
C SER A 100 25.03 -0.92 4.45
N ALA A 101 24.18 -0.02 3.99
CA ALA A 101 24.57 1.33 3.57
C ALA A 101 24.55 2.34 4.72
N VAL A 102 23.88 2.03 5.82
CA VAL A 102 23.69 2.90 7.00
C VAL A 102 24.45 2.39 8.20
N LEU A 103 24.44 1.07 8.43
CA LEU A 103 25.08 0.43 9.56
C LEU A 103 26.28 -0.40 9.10
N ASP A 104 27.40 -0.28 9.79
CA ASP A 104 28.52 -1.19 9.58
C ASP A 104 28.22 -2.58 10.16
N GLU A 105 28.87 -3.62 9.60
CA GLU A 105 28.62 -5.01 9.98
C GLU A 105 28.87 -5.26 11.46
N LYS A 106 29.93 -4.66 12.04
CA LYS A 106 30.26 -4.86 13.45
C LYS A 106 29.19 -4.30 14.36
N HIS A 107 28.75 -3.05 14.10
CA HIS A 107 27.67 -2.41 14.86
C HIS A 107 26.40 -3.27 14.82
N ARG A 108 26.00 -3.71 13.63
CA ARG A 108 24.83 -4.55 13.43
C ARG A 108 24.91 -5.87 14.21
N LEU A 109 26.03 -6.61 14.09
CA LEU A 109 26.20 -7.89 14.78
C LEU A 109 26.26 -7.75 16.31
N ASP A 110 26.71 -6.60 16.81
CA ASP A 110 26.77 -6.29 18.23
C ASP A 110 25.44 -5.76 18.78
N SER A 111 24.49 -5.37 17.92
CA SER A 111 23.20 -4.84 18.35
C SER A 111 22.37 -5.87 19.12
N PRO A 112 21.61 -5.47 20.15
CA PRO A 112 20.70 -6.35 20.86
C PRO A 112 19.64 -6.94 19.92
N LEU A 113 19.15 -6.14 18.96
CA LEU A 113 18.15 -6.54 17.98
C LEU A 113 18.64 -7.73 17.14
N TYR A 114 19.85 -7.64 16.55
CA TYR A 114 20.40 -8.73 15.77
C TYR A 114 20.57 -10.00 16.60
N ARG A 115 21.11 -9.89 17.81
CA ARG A 115 21.39 -11.04 18.69
C ARG A 115 20.10 -11.77 19.08
N LYS A 116 19.03 -11.03 19.35
CA LYS A 116 17.74 -11.58 19.79
C LYS A 116 16.92 -12.13 18.62
N CYS A 117 16.79 -11.37 17.53
CA CYS A 117 15.82 -11.66 16.48
C CYS A 117 16.45 -12.38 15.28
N TYR A 118 17.62 -11.93 14.81
CA TYR A 118 18.10 -12.28 13.47
C TYR A 118 19.30 -13.23 13.43
N ARG A 119 20.04 -13.37 14.53
CA ARG A 119 21.23 -14.25 14.60
C ARG A 119 20.92 -15.71 14.25
N LYS A 120 19.79 -16.24 14.70
CA LYS A 120 19.33 -17.61 14.42
C LYS A 120 19.15 -17.87 12.93
N TYR A 121 18.78 -16.83 12.18
CA TYR A 121 18.52 -16.89 10.75
C TYR A 121 19.72 -16.49 9.89
N ASN A 122 20.85 -16.19 10.50
CA ASN A 122 22.08 -15.75 9.82
C ASN A 122 21.87 -14.55 8.89
N ILE A 123 21.01 -13.62 9.26
CA ILE A 123 20.73 -12.43 8.45
C ILE A 123 22.03 -11.64 8.27
N TYR A 124 22.32 -11.29 7.02
CA TYR A 124 23.53 -10.56 6.64
C TYR A 124 23.24 -9.14 6.17
N ASP A 125 22.14 -8.92 5.46
CA ASP A 125 21.71 -7.60 5.01
C ASP A 125 20.20 -7.55 4.94
N SER A 126 19.62 -6.35 5.10
CA SER A 126 18.21 -6.11 4.89
C SER A 126 17.97 -4.96 3.92
N LEU A 127 16.87 -5.04 3.18
CA LEU A 127 16.37 -4.00 2.30
C LEU A 127 14.95 -3.64 2.74
N GLN A 128 14.82 -2.48 3.37
CA GLN A 128 13.57 -1.99 3.95
C GLN A 128 12.92 -0.98 3.02
N CYS A 129 11.63 -1.18 2.73
CA CYS A 129 10.82 -0.29 1.94
C CYS A 129 9.61 0.16 2.75
N THR A 130 9.59 1.42 3.18
CA THR A 130 8.40 1.99 3.80
C THR A 130 7.32 2.25 2.73
N ILE A 131 6.09 1.97 3.09
CA ILE A 131 4.93 2.14 2.23
C ILE A 131 4.14 3.33 2.77
N VAL A 132 4.17 4.43 2.02
CA VAL A 132 3.50 5.68 2.38
C VAL A 132 2.65 6.14 1.21
N PHE A 133 1.41 6.50 1.45
CA PHE A 133 0.52 7.05 0.45
C PHE A 133 -0.32 8.20 1.03
N GLN A 134 -0.44 9.31 0.29
CA GLN A 134 -1.12 10.53 0.77
C GLN A 134 -0.64 10.99 2.16
N GLN A 135 0.69 10.94 2.37
CA GLN A 135 1.36 11.27 3.64
C GLN A 135 0.98 10.36 4.82
N LYS A 136 0.27 9.26 4.59
CA LYS A 136 -0.06 8.26 5.62
C LYS A 136 0.90 7.09 5.51
N PHE A 137 1.46 6.67 6.65
CA PHE A 137 2.22 5.45 6.76
C PHE A 137 1.27 4.25 6.70
N LEU A 138 1.57 3.29 5.82
CA LEU A 138 0.76 2.10 5.59
C LEU A 138 1.44 0.82 6.06
N GLY A 139 2.77 0.85 6.17
CA GLY A 139 3.52 -0.32 6.56
C GLY A 139 4.97 -0.30 6.08
N VAL A 140 5.64 -1.42 6.27
CA VAL A 140 7.02 -1.64 5.81
C VAL A 140 7.19 -3.05 5.27
N LEU A 141 7.72 -3.14 4.05
CA LEU A 141 8.15 -4.38 3.42
C LEU A 141 9.66 -4.50 3.63
N THR A 142 10.11 -5.59 4.26
CA THR A 142 11.53 -5.86 4.46
C THR A 142 11.91 -7.18 3.80
N LEU A 143 12.98 -7.15 3.02
CA LEU A 143 13.63 -8.32 2.43
C LEU A 143 14.95 -8.57 3.15
N PHE A 144 15.26 -9.82 3.43
CA PHE A 144 16.47 -10.21 4.17
C PHE A 144 17.31 -11.19 3.37
N ARG A 145 18.63 -10.97 3.39
CA ARG A 145 19.63 -11.87 2.82
C ARG A 145 20.50 -12.48 3.88
N THR A 146 20.90 -13.71 3.62
CA THR A 146 21.97 -14.37 4.36
C THR A 146 23.33 -14.15 3.67
N ARG A 147 24.42 -14.42 4.36
CA ARG A 147 25.78 -14.17 3.85
C ARG A 147 26.08 -14.76 2.46
N PRO A 148 25.63 -15.97 2.08
CA PRO A 148 25.89 -16.52 0.76
C PRO A 148 25.39 -15.66 -0.42
N ASN A 149 24.31 -14.89 -0.22
CA ASN A 149 23.75 -14.01 -1.25
C ASN A 149 24.28 -12.58 -1.20
N GLY A 150 25.15 -12.27 -0.25
CA GLY A 150 25.78 -10.96 -0.10
C GLY A 150 24.80 -9.84 0.25
N THR A 151 25.22 -8.61 0.01
CA THR A 151 24.38 -7.42 0.21
C THR A 151 23.45 -7.18 -0.97
N PHE A 152 22.36 -6.45 -0.74
CA PHE A 152 21.53 -5.94 -1.82
C PHE A 152 22.30 -4.94 -2.68
N VAL A 153 22.07 -4.97 -3.99
CA VAL A 153 22.74 -4.10 -4.96
C VAL A 153 21.76 -3.07 -5.56
N SER A 154 22.28 -2.12 -6.34
CA SER A 154 21.48 -1.04 -6.92
C SER A 154 20.33 -1.55 -7.79
N ASP A 155 20.53 -2.65 -8.53
CA ASP A 155 19.50 -3.27 -9.36
C ASP A 155 18.36 -3.84 -8.49
N ASP A 156 18.67 -4.44 -7.35
CA ASP A 156 17.66 -4.93 -6.40
C ASP A 156 16.78 -3.78 -5.90
N MET A 157 17.42 -2.66 -5.55
CA MET A 157 16.73 -1.45 -5.10
C MET A 157 15.85 -0.86 -6.22
N PHE A 158 16.35 -0.86 -7.45
CA PHE A 158 15.59 -0.38 -8.61
C PHE A 158 14.33 -1.24 -8.83
N TYR A 159 14.46 -2.56 -8.85
CA TYR A 159 13.33 -3.46 -9.05
C TYR A 159 12.32 -3.40 -7.92
N LEU A 160 12.78 -3.39 -6.67
CA LEU A 160 11.87 -3.27 -5.54
C LEU A 160 11.12 -1.94 -5.55
N ARG A 161 11.79 -0.83 -5.88
CA ARG A 161 11.13 0.48 -6.03
C ARG A 161 10.06 0.48 -7.11
N ALA A 162 10.35 -0.13 -8.27
CA ALA A 162 9.40 -0.25 -9.37
C ALA A 162 8.13 -1.01 -8.98
N ILE A 163 8.24 -1.98 -8.07
CA ILE A 163 7.08 -2.74 -7.56
C ILE A 163 6.39 -1.99 -6.42
N ALA A 164 7.16 -1.45 -5.47
CA ALA A 164 6.65 -0.84 -4.25
C ALA A 164 5.73 0.36 -4.51
N ILE A 165 5.99 1.14 -5.55
CA ILE A 165 5.13 2.26 -5.93
C ILE A 165 3.68 1.82 -6.24
N HIS A 166 3.47 0.58 -6.66
CA HIS A 166 2.17 0.01 -6.93
C HIS A 166 1.51 -0.57 -5.67
N LEU A 167 2.30 -0.96 -4.66
CA LEU A 167 1.79 -1.37 -3.35
C LEU A 167 1.09 -0.21 -2.63
N ASN A 168 1.63 1.00 -2.73
CA ASN A 168 1.14 2.16 -2.00
C ASN A 168 -0.38 2.40 -2.17
N PRO A 169 -0.92 2.60 -3.39
CA PRO A 169 -2.35 2.85 -3.57
C PRO A 169 -3.22 1.63 -3.28
N VAL A 170 -2.70 0.42 -3.53
CA VAL A 170 -3.46 -0.82 -3.31
C VAL A 170 -3.62 -1.08 -1.81
N LEU A 171 -2.54 -0.99 -1.03
CA LEU A 171 -2.59 -1.16 0.42
C LEU A 171 -3.41 -0.04 1.09
N TYR A 172 -3.30 1.20 0.62
CA TYR A 172 -4.15 2.29 1.10
C TYR A 172 -5.63 1.97 0.95
N ARG A 173 -6.03 1.51 -0.24
CA ARG A 173 -7.41 1.08 -0.51
C ARG A 173 -7.83 -0.05 0.43
N MET A 174 -6.98 -1.05 0.62
CA MET A 174 -7.30 -2.22 1.45
C MET A 174 -7.44 -1.85 2.93
N ILE A 175 -6.57 -0.99 3.44
CA ILE A 175 -6.57 -0.58 4.84
C ILE A 175 -7.72 0.40 5.12
N PHE A 176 -7.88 1.45 4.31
CA PHE A 176 -8.77 2.57 4.62
C PHE A 176 -10.13 2.55 3.91
N GLU A 177 -10.22 1.92 2.73
CA GLU A 177 -11.45 1.95 1.95
C GLU A 177 -12.27 0.66 2.10
N MET A 178 -11.62 -0.47 2.38
CA MET A 178 -12.28 -1.77 2.53
C MET A 178 -12.54 -2.14 3.99
N SER A 179 -11.76 -1.63 4.96
CA SER A 179 -12.04 -1.75 6.40
C SER A 179 -13.31 -1.02 6.80
N SER A 180 -13.76 -0.06 6.00
CA SER A 180 -15.09 0.56 6.08
C SER A 180 -16.18 -0.39 5.54
N GLY A 181 -16.08 -1.67 5.87
CA GLY A 181 -17.02 -2.69 5.44
C GLY A 181 -18.45 -2.34 5.79
N ASN A 182 -19.25 -1.99 4.79
CA ASN A 182 -20.70 -1.75 4.79
C ASN A 182 -21.23 -0.44 5.40
N SER A 183 -20.40 0.51 5.78
CA SER A 183 -20.87 1.88 6.02
C SER A 183 -19.97 2.85 5.26
N ASP A 184 -20.55 3.45 4.27
CA ASP A 184 -20.12 4.67 3.58
C ASP A 184 -18.89 4.59 2.64
N ARG A 185 -19.15 4.17 1.39
CA ARG A 185 -18.53 4.80 0.22
C ARG A 185 -18.90 6.30 0.12
N THR A 186 -18.99 6.94 1.25
CA THR A 186 -19.43 8.33 1.46
C THR A 186 -18.36 9.23 2.07
N SER A 187 -17.10 8.78 2.19
CA SER A 187 -16.06 9.70 2.69
C SER A 187 -15.79 10.89 1.75
N GLY A 188 -16.14 10.78 0.46
CA GLY A 188 -16.31 11.94 -0.43
C GLY A 188 -17.63 12.69 -0.21
N LEU A 189 -18.56 12.10 0.56
CA LEU A 189 -19.89 12.69 0.82
C LEU A 189 -19.93 13.40 2.19
N SER A 190 -19.00 13.16 3.09
CA SER A 190 -18.95 13.84 4.40
C SER A 190 -18.66 15.35 4.24
N CYS A 191 -17.83 15.74 3.28
CA CYS A 191 -17.67 17.15 2.90
C CYS A 191 -18.85 17.70 2.10
N LEU A 192 -19.78 16.85 1.67
CA LEU A 192 -20.97 17.23 0.92
C LEU A 192 -22.23 17.27 1.78
N SER A 193 -22.15 16.89 3.06
CA SER A 193 -23.25 17.03 4.03
C SER A 193 -23.66 18.50 4.25
N GLU A 194 -22.80 19.43 3.89
CA GLU A 194 -23.07 20.88 3.91
C GLU A 194 -23.93 21.35 2.73
N TYR A 195 -24.05 20.55 1.67
CA TYR A 195 -24.82 20.90 0.48
C TYR A 195 -26.19 20.24 0.52
N PRO A 196 -27.29 20.99 0.26
CA PRO A 196 -28.65 20.46 0.30
C PRO A 196 -28.96 19.64 -0.96
N LEU A 197 -28.36 18.45 -1.04
CA LEU A 197 -28.63 17.51 -2.15
C LEU A 197 -29.91 16.73 -1.91
N THR A 198 -30.69 16.52 -2.96
CA THR A 198 -31.84 15.60 -2.93
C THR A 198 -31.34 14.15 -2.96
N ALA A 199 -32.21 13.21 -2.52
CA ALA A 199 -31.88 11.77 -2.59
C ALA A 199 -31.43 11.35 -4.00
N ARG A 200 -32.09 11.88 -5.05
CA ARG A 200 -31.77 11.57 -6.45
C ARG A 200 -30.42 12.14 -6.89
N GLU A 201 -30.08 13.36 -6.47
CA GLU A 201 -28.79 13.97 -6.74
C GLU A 201 -27.66 13.21 -6.02
N THR A 202 -27.94 12.69 -4.83
CA THR A 202 -26.98 11.85 -4.09
C THR A 202 -26.75 10.50 -4.78
N GLU A 203 -27.79 9.86 -5.32
CA GLU A 203 -27.65 8.63 -6.12
C GLU A 203 -26.81 8.87 -7.38
N ILE A 204 -27.11 9.93 -8.13
CA ILE A 204 -26.35 10.31 -9.32
C ILE A 204 -24.89 10.61 -8.97
N LEU A 205 -24.66 11.31 -7.87
CA LEU A 205 -23.31 11.58 -7.39
C LEU A 205 -22.53 10.30 -7.08
N LYS A 206 -23.17 9.30 -6.45
CA LYS A 206 -22.55 7.98 -6.22
C LYS A 206 -22.17 7.30 -7.54
N CYS A 207 -23.01 7.35 -8.55
CA CYS A 207 -22.72 6.80 -9.87
C CYS A 207 -21.53 7.54 -10.55
N LEU A 208 -21.49 8.87 -10.45
CA LEU A 208 -20.37 9.69 -10.95
C LEU A 208 -19.02 9.34 -10.28
N LEU A 209 -19.05 9.09 -8.96
CA LEU A 209 -17.88 8.69 -8.19
C LEU A 209 -17.39 7.28 -8.54
N ASN A 210 -18.29 6.41 -9.01
CA ASN A 210 -17.99 5.10 -9.56
C ASN A 210 -17.54 5.15 -11.04
N PHE A 211 -17.29 6.36 -11.57
CA PHE A 211 -16.84 6.59 -12.95
C PHE A 211 -17.80 6.10 -14.04
N GLN A 212 -19.07 5.83 -13.71
CA GLN A 212 -20.08 5.45 -14.68
C GLN A 212 -20.34 6.59 -15.66
N ASP A 213 -20.48 6.30 -16.94
CA ASP A 213 -20.84 7.29 -17.94
C ASP A 213 -22.35 7.66 -17.86
N ASN A 214 -22.80 8.62 -18.66
CA ASN A 214 -24.16 9.11 -18.58
C ASN A 214 -25.19 8.05 -19.02
N GLU A 215 -24.84 7.19 -19.96
CA GLU A 215 -25.68 6.10 -20.44
C GLU A 215 -25.84 5.04 -19.35
N GLU A 216 -24.75 4.61 -18.74
CA GLU A 216 -24.72 3.68 -17.61
C GLU A 216 -25.49 4.20 -16.39
N ILE A 217 -25.36 5.50 -16.07
CA ILE A 217 -26.11 6.14 -14.98
C ILE A 217 -27.61 6.15 -15.29
N ALA A 218 -27.99 6.49 -16.52
CA ALA A 218 -29.38 6.54 -16.94
C ALA A 218 -30.02 5.15 -16.86
N GLU A 219 -29.32 4.11 -17.29
CA GLU A 219 -29.74 2.71 -17.18
C GLU A 219 -29.83 2.25 -15.72
N THR A 220 -28.79 2.46 -14.93
CA THR A 220 -28.74 2.06 -13.51
C THR A 220 -29.87 2.67 -12.70
N LEU A 221 -30.20 3.92 -13.01
CA LEU A 221 -31.22 4.68 -12.29
C LEU A 221 -32.59 4.62 -12.96
N HIS A 222 -32.75 3.88 -14.05
CA HIS A 222 -33.99 3.73 -14.83
C HIS A 222 -34.63 5.07 -15.23
N ILE A 223 -33.80 6.02 -15.71
CA ILE A 223 -34.27 7.35 -16.19
C ILE A 223 -33.77 7.62 -17.60
N LYS A 224 -34.41 8.56 -18.28
CA LYS A 224 -33.95 9.04 -19.58
C LYS A 224 -32.74 9.96 -19.40
N GLU A 225 -31.78 9.92 -20.33
CA GLU A 225 -30.59 10.81 -20.31
C GLU A 225 -30.97 12.30 -20.20
N THR A 226 -32.07 12.72 -20.84
CA THR A 226 -32.58 14.10 -20.75
C THR A 226 -32.96 14.48 -19.31
N THR A 227 -33.46 13.51 -18.54
CA THR A 227 -33.77 13.68 -17.10
C THR A 227 -32.48 13.69 -16.28
N LEU A 228 -31.53 12.80 -16.58
CA LEU A 228 -30.23 12.77 -15.96
C LEU A 228 -29.50 14.11 -16.13
N ASN A 229 -29.47 14.66 -17.34
CA ASN A 229 -28.83 15.94 -17.64
C ASN A 229 -29.38 17.10 -16.80
N LYS A 230 -30.70 17.12 -16.54
CA LYS A 230 -31.30 18.11 -15.63
C LYS A 230 -30.80 17.94 -14.17
N HIS A 231 -30.72 16.70 -13.70
CA HIS A 231 -30.20 16.43 -12.38
C HIS A 231 -28.71 16.77 -12.28
N LEU A 232 -27.90 16.47 -13.29
CA LEU A 232 -26.48 16.84 -13.35
C LEU A 232 -26.26 18.36 -13.29
N GLN A 233 -27.05 19.12 -14.04
CA GLN A 233 -27.00 20.59 -14.00
C GLN A 233 -27.34 21.14 -12.61
N ASN A 234 -28.36 20.60 -11.95
CA ASN A 234 -28.71 21.00 -10.59
C ASN A 234 -27.65 20.59 -9.57
N LEU A 235 -27.09 19.39 -9.68
CA LEU A 235 -26.05 18.87 -8.84
C LEU A 235 -24.79 19.74 -8.96
N PHE A 236 -24.33 20.03 -10.19
CA PHE A 236 -23.13 20.84 -10.42
C PHE A 236 -23.31 22.28 -9.90
N ARG A 237 -24.50 22.86 -10.06
CA ARG A 237 -24.81 24.18 -9.52
C ARG A 237 -24.76 24.19 -7.99
N LYS A 238 -25.33 23.18 -7.32
CA LYS A 238 -25.34 23.07 -5.86
C LYS A 238 -23.93 22.86 -5.30
N LEU A 239 -23.11 22.10 -6.01
CA LEU A 239 -21.72 21.82 -5.62
C LEU A 239 -20.74 22.89 -6.10
N GLU A 240 -21.23 23.97 -6.76
CA GLU A 240 -20.40 25.06 -7.28
C GLU A 240 -19.27 24.58 -8.21
N VAL A 241 -19.57 23.59 -9.06
CA VAL A 241 -18.66 23.05 -10.07
C VAL A 241 -19.27 23.16 -11.46
N ARG A 242 -18.41 23.26 -12.50
CA ARG A 242 -18.85 23.45 -13.89
C ARG A 242 -18.76 22.17 -14.72
N SER A 243 -18.09 21.15 -14.20
CA SER A 243 -17.87 19.91 -14.92
C SER A 243 -17.68 18.72 -13.96
N ARG A 244 -17.86 17.52 -14.51
CA ARG A 244 -17.54 16.26 -13.81
C ARG A 244 -16.08 16.23 -13.33
N TRP A 245 -15.15 16.76 -14.12
CA TRP A 245 -13.74 16.84 -13.75
C TRP A 245 -13.50 17.76 -12.55
N GLU A 246 -14.14 18.92 -12.52
CA GLU A 246 -14.10 19.84 -11.38
C GLU A 246 -14.69 19.22 -10.11
N LEU A 247 -15.80 18.48 -10.27
CA LEU A 247 -16.41 17.73 -9.17
C LEU A 247 -15.41 16.74 -8.55
N LEU A 248 -14.81 15.87 -9.37
CA LEU A 248 -13.85 14.87 -8.91
C LEU A 248 -12.60 15.51 -8.27
N ARG A 249 -12.16 16.66 -8.75
CA ARG A 249 -11.06 17.42 -8.16
C ARG A 249 -11.44 18.03 -6.80
N LYS A 250 -12.65 18.60 -6.68
CA LYS A 250 -13.14 19.19 -5.43
C LYS A 250 -13.30 18.14 -4.32
N LEU A 251 -13.61 16.90 -4.67
CA LEU A 251 -13.77 15.80 -3.72
C LEU A 251 -12.45 15.12 -3.31
N LYS A 252 -11.34 15.45 -4.01
CA LYS A 252 -10.00 14.96 -3.68
C LYS A 252 -9.16 15.98 -2.91
N SER A 253 -9.65 17.19 -2.72
CA SER A 253 -9.03 18.24 -1.92
C SER A 253 -9.50 18.21 -0.47
#